data_06f28d9ae095e714c579b720e0433cb9
#
_entry.id   06f28d9ae095e714c579b720e0433cb9
#
_cell.length_a   1.000
_cell.length_b   1.000
_cell.length_c   1.000
_cell.angle_alpha   90.00
_cell.angle_beta   90.00
_cell.angle_gamma   90.00
#
_symmetry.space_group_name_H-M   'P 1'
#
loop_
_entity.id
_entity.type
_entity.pdbx_description
1 polymer ?
#
loop_
_entity_poly.entity_id
_entity_poly.type
_entity_poly.pdbx_seq_one_letter_code
_entity_poly.pdbx_strand_id
1 'polypeptide(L)'
;MDLGQIFTGDITADFMVSLFTLKNDAKVLDPCFGDGAFLRALEKRQQYRIYGYEIDQKLYEDTHKNFNNCVLRNKDFLKVSSKVKYDGIIMNPPYIRHEKIDDLSCFGINKEELMQDPLFHALPSTANLYMYFIIKAVSLLKRNGEMIVIFPGSWLNAQNGNRFQTALYASCGLERQIHITGNVFRKNPLVDVVILKLIKGRKGRPVAPEYIKLSDGVLTNINREYAVTDTGFQKNFSSVCTARRGLTTGCNKFFINPQLSGNISCTRPIISTPKQITGYSTKGAAIDRLLVIDQNNKNEKAVCEYLMKWEKNILREGRSKTLISKIKDHKEWYHLPLFDCRGIIFSYIIRSNMKFILNDSDYIIRDNFYICQPLIDKWLCFALLNNYYTYYQLECMGKKYGAGLLKIQRYDIEKLMFPDTDEFSDDNREYLRKLARRLAETGDRRIIKEITLVISGYASIPYDRIEYIYETTVANRLEEK
;
A
#
# COMPACT_ATOMS: atom_id res chain seq x y z
N MET A 1 -18.26 -11.77 12.97
CA MET A 1 -16.79 -11.68 12.98
C MET A 1 -16.31 -11.58 11.55
N ASP A 2 -15.34 -10.72 11.26
CA ASP A 2 -14.86 -10.54 9.89
C ASP A 2 -13.75 -11.57 9.62
N LEU A 3 -14.06 -12.61 8.83
CA LEU A 3 -13.11 -13.64 8.39
C LEU A 3 -12.19 -13.16 7.24
N GLY A 4 -12.19 -11.87 6.92
CA GLY A 4 -11.44 -11.33 5.78
C GLY A 4 -11.89 -11.91 4.44
N GLN A 5 -13.13 -12.38 4.36
CA GLN A 5 -13.72 -13.00 3.18
C GLN A 5 -13.99 -11.93 2.12
N ILE A 6 -13.34 -12.09 0.98
CA ILE A 6 -13.54 -11.26 -0.20
C ILE A 6 -13.92 -12.20 -1.35
N PHE A 7 -15.17 -12.12 -1.81
CA PHE A 7 -15.67 -13.04 -2.81
C PHE A 7 -15.26 -12.63 -4.22
N THR A 8 -14.68 -13.58 -4.95
CA THR A 8 -14.24 -13.42 -6.35
C THR A 8 -15.44 -13.25 -7.27
N GLY A 9 -15.37 -12.31 -8.22
CA GLY A 9 -16.38 -12.19 -9.28
C GLY A 9 -16.32 -13.37 -10.26
N ASP A 10 -17.46 -13.77 -10.84
CA ASP A 10 -17.53 -14.95 -11.70
C ASP A 10 -16.64 -14.83 -12.94
N ILE A 11 -16.53 -13.63 -13.54
CA ILE A 11 -15.64 -13.39 -14.70
C ILE A 11 -14.17 -13.57 -14.31
N THR A 12 -13.78 -13.08 -13.14
CA THR A 12 -12.41 -13.26 -12.62
C THR A 12 -12.14 -14.74 -12.34
N ALA A 13 -13.12 -15.46 -11.78
CA ALA A 13 -12.98 -16.89 -11.51
C ALA A 13 -12.85 -17.69 -12.81
N ASP A 14 -13.68 -17.42 -13.82
CA ASP A 14 -13.60 -18.04 -15.14
C ASP A 14 -12.25 -17.77 -15.83
N PHE A 15 -11.77 -16.53 -15.73
CA PHE A 15 -10.44 -16.16 -16.23
C PHE A 15 -9.33 -16.93 -15.50
N MET A 16 -9.34 -16.97 -14.18
CA MET A 16 -8.33 -17.69 -13.41
C MET A 16 -8.33 -19.20 -13.75
N VAL A 17 -9.51 -19.83 -13.83
CA VAL A 17 -9.62 -21.25 -14.23
C VAL A 17 -9.09 -21.46 -15.65
N SER A 18 -9.24 -20.49 -16.57
CA SER A 18 -8.71 -20.57 -17.93
C SER A 18 -7.18 -20.62 -18.01
N LEU A 19 -6.49 -20.20 -16.94
CA LEU A 19 -5.03 -20.24 -16.88
C LEU A 19 -4.45 -21.65 -16.65
N PHE A 20 -5.28 -22.62 -16.21
CA PHE A 20 -4.84 -24.00 -16.07
C PHE A 20 -4.52 -24.66 -17.42
N THR A 21 -3.43 -25.45 -17.42
CA THR A 21 -3.03 -26.30 -18.56
C THR A 21 -3.06 -27.78 -18.19
N LEU A 22 -3.87 -28.13 -17.19
CA LEU A 22 -4.00 -29.46 -16.63
C LEU A 22 -4.72 -30.40 -17.60
N LYS A 23 -4.41 -31.71 -17.49
CA LYS A 23 -5.08 -32.77 -18.22
C LYS A 23 -6.48 -33.05 -17.66
N ASN A 24 -7.30 -33.73 -18.46
CA ASN A 24 -8.59 -34.26 -17.99
C ASN A 24 -8.37 -35.18 -16.77
N ASP A 25 -9.38 -35.28 -15.91
CA ASP A 25 -9.34 -36.01 -14.63
C ASP A 25 -8.35 -35.49 -13.60
N ALA A 26 -7.71 -34.34 -13.83
CA ALA A 26 -6.81 -33.73 -12.86
C ALA A 26 -7.55 -33.42 -11.54
N LYS A 27 -6.90 -33.68 -10.42
CA LYS A 27 -7.41 -33.31 -9.09
C LYS A 27 -7.11 -31.83 -8.83
N VAL A 28 -8.16 -31.02 -8.73
CA VAL A 28 -8.06 -29.58 -8.46
C VAL A 28 -8.65 -29.26 -7.09
N LEU A 29 -7.93 -28.51 -6.28
CA LEU A 29 -8.33 -28.08 -4.94
C LEU A 29 -8.61 -26.58 -4.91
N ASP A 30 -9.73 -26.20 -4.31
CA ASP A 30 -9.98 -24.86 -3.76
C ASP A 30 -9.94 -24.94 -2.21
N PRO A 31 -8.88 -24.43 -1.56
CA PRO A 31 -8.70 -24.59 -0.12
C PRO A 31 -9.53 -23.63 0.74
N CYS A 32 -10.28 -22.71 0.16
CA CYS A 32 -11.13 -21.73 0.83
C CYS A 32 -12.25 -21.26 -0.11
N PHE A 33 -13.13 -22.23 -0.49
CA PHE A 33 -14.03 -22.05 -1.61
C PHE A 33 -15.13 -20.98 -1.44
N GLY A 34 -15.39 -20.51 -0.21
CA GLY A 34 -16.31 -19.43 0.06
C GLY A 34 -17.71 -19.64 -0.55
N ASP A 35 -18.16 -18.69 -1.37
CA ASP A 35 -19.45 -18.77 -2.09
C ASP A 35 -19.39 -19.65 -3.35
N GLY A 36 -18.29 -20.35 -3.60
CA GLY A 36 -18.13 -21.31 -4.68
C GLY A 36 -17.84 -20.72 -6.06
N ALA A 37 -17.31 -19.49 -6.17
CA ALA A 37 -17.00 -18.87 -7.46
C ALA A 37 -16.06 -19.74 -8.33
N PHE A 38 -14.98 -20.26 -7.74
CA PHE A 38 -14.07 -21.16 -8.45
C PHE A 38 -14.68 -22.54 -8.70
N LEU A 39 -15.52 -23.05 -7.79
CA LEU A 39 -16.21 -24.32 -8.01
C LEU A 39 -17.11 -24.22 -9.24
N ARG A 40 -17.92 -23.14 -9.36
CA ARG A 40 -18.74 -22.89 -10.55
C ARG A 40 -17.91 -22.82 -11.83
N ALA A 41 -16.80 -22.10 -11.79
CA ALA A 41 -15.90 -21.95 -12.94
C ALA A 41 -15.23 -23.28 -13.35
N LEU A 42 -14.86 -24.13 -12.37
CA LEU A 42 -14.28 -25.45 -12.61
C LEU A 42 -15.30 -26.43 -13.17
N GLU A 43 -16.55 -26.44 -12.66
CA GLU A 43 -17.63 -27.33 -13.16
C GLU A 43 -17.99 -27.04 -14.62
N LYS A 44 -17.96 -25.78 -15.06
CA LYS A 44 -18.16 -25.43 -16.49
C LYS A 44 -17.20 -26.16 -17.43
N ARG A 45 -16.02 -26.55 -16.95
CA ARG A 45 -15.02 -27.26 -17.74
C ARG A 45 -15.28 -28.76 -17.83
N GLN A 46 -16.03 -29.35 -16.87
CA GLN A 46 -16.46 -30.77 -16.82
C GLN A 46 -15.34 -31.80 -16.97
N GLN A 47 -14.10 -31.41 -16.65
CA GLN A 47 -12.91 -32.24 -16.89
C GLN A 47 -12.04 -32.49 -15.64
N TYR A 48 -12.42 -31.93 -14.50
CA TYR A 48 -11.61 -32.00 -13.28
C TYR A 48 -12.34 -32.72 -12.14
N ARG A 49 -11.54 -33.38 -11.27
CA ARG A 49 -12.04 -33.85 -9.96
C ARG A 49 -11.82 -32.76 -8.95
N ILE A 50 -12.91 -32.16 -8.49
CA ILE A 50 -12.92 -30.94 -7.69
C ILE A 50 -12.97 -31.29 -6.20
N TYR A 51 -12.06 -30.68 -5.44
CA TYR A 51 -11.98 -30.78 -3.99
C TYR A 51 -12.02 -29.38 -3.39
N GLY A 52 -12.61 -29.25 -2.18
CA GLY A 52 -12.66 -27.94 -1.53
C GLY A 52 -12.72 -28.03 0.00
N TYR A 53 -12.23 -26.97 0.65
CA TYR A 53 -12.34 -26.76 2.09
C TYR A 53 -12.96 -25.38 2.36
N GLU A 54 -13.80 -25.31 3.40
CA GLU A 54 -14.33 -24.05 3.95
C GLU A 54 -14.42 -24.20 5.46
N ILE A 55 -13.95 -23.18 6.20
CA ILE A 55 -13.94 -23.18 7.65
C ILE A 55 -15.26 -22.67 8.22
N ASP A 56 -15.90 -21.71 7.55
CA ASP A 56 -17.20 -21.18 7.96
C ASP A 56 -18.30 -22.22 7.70
N GLN A 57 -18.87 -22.76 8.76
CA GLN A 57 -19.88 -23.80 8.69
C GLN A 57 -21.11 -23.33 7.92
N LYS A 58 -21.59 -22.11 8.19
CA LYS A 58 -22.79 -21.59 7.51
C LYS A 58 -22.55 -21.44 6.03
N LEU A 59 -21.41 -20.86 5.64
CA LEU A 59 -21.07 -20.69 4.24
C LEU A 59 -20.85 -22.03 3.53
N TYR A 60 -20.25 -23.01 4.23
CA TYR A 60 -20.17 -24.39 3.77
C TYR A 60 -21.55 -24.98 3.50
N GLU A 61 -22.48 -24.91 4.46
CA GLU A 61 -23.84 -25.45 4.34
C GLU A 61 -24.64 -24.80 3.22
N ASP A 62 -24.47 -23.50 3.01
CA ASP A 62 -25.15 -22.76 1.95
C ASP A 62 -24.60 -23.09 0.56
N THR A 63 -23.28 -23.33 0.46
CA THR A 63 -22.60 -23.51 -0.82
C THR A 63 -22.56 -24.97 -1.27
N HIS A 64 -22.21 -25.93 -0.41
CA HIS A 64 -21.94 -27.32 -0.81
C HIS A 64 -23.14 -28.03 -1.46
N LYS A 65 -24.37 -27.65 -1.12
CA LYS A 65 -25.62 -28.20 -1.69
C LYS A 65 -25.69 -28.05 -3.23
N ASN A 66 -25.00 -27.06 -3.76
CA ASN A 66 -25.04 -26.72 -5.17
C ASN A 66 -24.00 -27.48 -6.01
N PHE A 67 -23.15 -28.31 -5.36
CA PHE A 67 -21.97 -28.94 -5.99
C PHE A 67 -21.92 -30.44 -5.72
N ASN A 68 -22.82 -31.22 -6.33
CA ASN A 68 -22.95 -32.68 -6.09
C ASN A 68 -21.74 -33.49 -6.61
N ASN A 69 -21.01 -32.99 -7.59
CA ASN A 69 -19.83 -33.66 -8.17
C ASN A 69 -18.52 -33.25 -7.56
N CYS A 70 -18.54 -32.48 -6.47
CA CYS A 70 -17.33 -31.97 -5.78
C CYS A 70 -17.16 -32.67 -4.42
N VAL A 71 -15.93 -32.92 -4.04
CA VAL A 71 -15.59 -33.44 -2.70
C VAL A 71 -15.29 -32.27 -1.78
N LEU A 72 -16.33 -31.73 -1.13
CA LEU A 72 -16.24 -30.57 -0.25
C LEU A 72 -16.26 -30.98 1.22
N ARG A 73 -15.52 -30.24 2.05
CA ARG A 73 -15.41 -30.51 3.50
C ARG A 73 -15.40 -29.22 4.29
N ASN A 74 -16.17 -29.19 5.39
CA ASN A 74 -16.08 -28.13 6.38
C ASN A 74 -14.90 -28.42 7.31
N LYS A 75 -13.74 -27.79 7.04
CA LYS A 75 -12.50 -27.96 7.81
C LYS A 75 -11.56 -26.75 7.63
N ASP A 76 -10.79 -26.49 8.66
CA ASP A 76 -9.65 -25.58 8.58
C ASP A 76 -8.57 -26.17 7.66
N PHE A 77 -8.34 -25.53 6.52
CA PHE A 77 -7.34 -25.96 5.54
C PHE A 77 -5.92 -25.97 6.10
N LEU A 78 -5.57 -25.04 6.99
CA LEU A 78 -4.23 -24.95 7.56
C LEU A 78 -3.89 -26.21 8.40
N LYS A 79 -4.89 -26.82 9.03
CA LYS A 79 -4.77 -28.04 9.84
C LYS A 79 -4.94 -29.33 9.04
N VAL A 80 -5.22 -29.25 7.74
CA VAL A 80 -5.35 -30.46 6.92
C VAL A 80 -4.03 -31.19 6.80
N SER A 81 -3.96 -32.40 7.36
CA SER A 81 -2.89 -33.35 7.09
C SER A 81 -3.38 -34.34 6.01
N SER A 82 -2.90 -34.20 4.81
CA SER A 82 -3.35 -35.04 3.69
C SER A 82 -2.17 -35.69 2.95
N LYS A 83 -2.28 -37.01 2.77
CA LYS A 83 -1.40 -37.75 1.85
C LYS A 83 -1.75 -37.48 0.37
N VAL A 84 -2.97 -36.96 0.12
CA VAL A 84 -3.43 -36.64 -1.23
C VAL A 84 -2.73 -35.40 -1.72
N LYS A 85 -2.16 -35.51 -2.92
CA LYS A 85 -1.57 -34.39 -3.64
C LYS A 85 -2.44 -34.04 -4.85
N TYR A 86 -2.45 -32.76 -5.20
CA TYR A 86 -3.30 -32.19 -6.24
C TYR A 86 -2.47 -31.83 -7.47
N ASP A 87 -3.10 -31.96 -8.64
CA ASP A 87 -2.54 -31.54 -9.93
C ASP A 87 -2.64 -30.02 -10.08
N GLY A 88 -3.75 -29.44 -9.58
CA GLY A 88 -4.01 -28.00 -9.56
C GLY A 88 -4.51 -27.51 -8.22
N ILE A 89 -4.18 -26.28 -7.87
CA ILE A 89 -4.78 -25.54 -6.76
C ILE A 89 -5.16 -24.15 -7.26
N ILE A 90 -6.40 -23.74 -6.99
CA ILE A 90 -6.87 -22.38 -7.26
C ILE A 90 -7.43 -21.79 -5.99
N MET A 91 -7.13 -20.51 -5.69
CA MET A 91 -7.63 -19.90 -4.48
C MET A 91 -7.63 -18.37 -4.48
N ASN A 92 -8.52 -17.83 -3.69
CA ASN A 92 -8.50 -16.47 -3.16
C ASN A 92 -8.43 -16.58 -1.62
N PRO A 93 -7.23 -16.61 -1.01
CA PRO A 93 -7.08 -16.84 0.41
C PRO A 93 -7.55 -15.64 1.24
N PRO A 94 -7.91 -15.82 2.53
CA PRO A 94 -8.40 -14.74 3.38
C PRO A 94 -7.36 -13.63 3.62
N TYR A 95 -7.77 -12.35 3.45
CA TYR A 95 -6.88 -11.17 3.51
C TYR A 95 -6.81 -10.60 4.94
N ILE A 96 -6.35 -11.41 5.89
CA ILE A 96 -6.21 -11.01 7.31
C ILE A 96 -4.78 -10.62 7.59
N ARG A 97 -4.62 -9.44 8.19
CA ARG A 97 -3.31 -8.94 8.62
C ARG A 97 -2.79 -9.72 9.82
N HIS A 98 -1.46 -9.83 9.95
CA HIS A 98 -0.79 -10.56 11.02
C HIS A 98 -1.22 -10.11 12.43
N GLU A 99 -1.58 -8.83 12.63
CA GLU A 99 -2.02 -8.31 13.94
C GLU A 99 -3.43 -8.81 14.34
N LYS A 100 -4.19 -9.35 13.36
CA LYS A 100 -5.57 -9.80 13.54
C LYS A 100 -5.74 -11.31 13.43
N ILE A 101 -4.67 -12.09 13.28
CA ILE A 101 -4.77 -13.56 13.15
C ILE A 101 -5.38 -14.17 14.42
N ASP A 102 -5.00 -13.66 15.60
CA ASP A 102 -5.50 -14.17 16.87
C ASP A 102 -6.98 -13.85 17.13
N ASP A 103 -7.58 -12.89 16.39
CA ASP A 103 -9.03 -12.66 16.39
C ASP A 103 -9.81 -13.88 15.86
N LEU A 104 -9.12 -14.82 15.17
CA LEU A 104 -9.68 -16.06 14.63
C LEU A 104 -9.56 -17.26 15.58
N SER A 105 -9.17 -17.05 16.83
CA SER A 105 -9.00 -18.12 17.81
C SER A 105 -10.27 -18.96 18.05
N CYS A 106 -11.46 -18.38 17.86
CA CYS A 106 -12.72 -19.12 17.91
C CYS A 106 -12.89 -20.17 16.78
N PHE A 107 -12.16 -20.02 15.67
CA PHE A 107 -12.05 -21.01 14.60
C PHE A 107 -10.84 -21.93 14.79
N GLY A 108 -10.14 -21.80 15.92
CA GLY A 108 -8.93 -22.58 16.24
C GLY A 108 -7.69 -22.15 15.45
N ILE A 109 -7.66 -20.95 14.86
CA ILE A 109 -6.49 -20.38 14.19
C ILE A 109 -5.78 -19.49 15.20
N ASN A 110 -4.52 -19.81 15.47
CA ASN A 110 -3.66 -19.10 16.41
C ASN A 110 -2.31 -18.79 15.76
N LYS A 111 -1.85 -17.56 15.87
CA LYS A 111 -0.62 -17.11 15.23
C LYS A 111 0.62 -17.82 15.78
N GLU A 112 0.67 -18.08 17.08
CA GLU A 112 1.80 -18.75 17.70
C GLU A 112 1.92 -20.20 17.20
N GLU A 113 0.81 -20.94 17.11
CA GLU A 113 0.79 -22.29 16.54
C GLU A 113 1.28 -22.31 15.08
N LEU A 114 0.83 -21.34 14.27
CA LEU A 114 1.27 -21.22 12.89
C LEU A 114 2.78 -20.96 12.78
N MET A 115 3.33 -20.13 13.67
CA MET A 115 4.77 -19.83 13.69
C MET A 115 5.62 -21.02 14.17
N GLN A 116 5.07 -21.91 14.98
CA GLN A 116 5.76 -23.11 15.48
C GLN A 116 5.74 -24.26 14.46
N ASP A 117 4.83 -24.25 13.48
CA ASP A 117 4.80 -25.31 12.44
C ASP A 117 6.02 -25.18 11.52
N PRO A 118 6.85 -26.26 11.40
CA PRO A 118 8.04 -26.28 10.54
C PRO A 118 7.80 -25.88 9.09
N LEU A 119 6.57 -26.10 8.59
CA LEU A 119 6.17 -25.73 7.24
C LEU A 119 6.29 -24.22 6.99
N PHE A 120 6.13 -23.40 8.03
CA PHE A 120 6.03 -21.94 7.93
C PHE A 120 7.27 -21.21 8.45
N HIS A 121 8.32 -21.89 8.91
CA HIS A 121 9.50 -21.25 9.49
C HIS A 121 10.21 -20.26 8.55
N ALA A 122 10.05 -20.42 7.23
CA ALA A 122 10.61 -19.50 6.24
C ALA A 122 9.82 -18.17 6.13
N LEU A 123 8.61 -18.10 6.69
CA LEU A 123 7.81 -16.90 6.68
C LEU A 123 8.28 -15.88 7.75
N PRO A 124 8.11 -14.56 7.50
CA PRO A 124 8.38 -13.56 8.53
C PRO A 124 7.34 -13.61 9.66
N SER A 125 7.72 -13.20 10.87
CA SER A 125 6.80 -13.09 12.03
C SER A 125 5.62 -12.13 11.81
N THR A 126 5.71 -11.29 10.80
CA THR A 126 4.68 -10.36 10.34
C THR A 126 3.95 -10.86 9.09
N ALA A 127 3.95 -12.18 8.85
CA ALA A 127 3.26 -12.79 7.72
C ALA A 127 1.74 -12.66 7.88
N ASN A 128 1.05 -12.18 6.86
CA ASN A 128 -0.39 -12.14 6.78
C ASN A 128 -0.96 -13.55 6.52
N LEU A 129 -2.20 -13.79 6.88
CA LEU A 129 -2.82 -15.14 6.82
C LEU A 129 -2.74 -15.77 5.43
N TYR A 130 -2.92 -15.01 4.35
CA TYR A 130 -2.83 -15.53 2.98
C TYR A 130 -1.47 -16.17 2.65
N MET A 131 -0.38 -15.71 3.29
CA MET A 131 0.96 -16.27 3.06
C MET A 131 1.05 -17.71 3.58
N TYR A 132 0.45 -17.98 4.74
CA TYR A 132 0.35 -19.34 5.31
C TYR A 132 -0.48 -20.25 4.40
N PHE A 133 -1.62 -19.77 3.88
CA PHE A 133 -2.44 -20.51 2.92
C PHE A 133 -1.66 -20.90 1.67
N ILE A 134 -0.91 -19.96 1.08
CA ILE A 134 -0.13 -20.20 -0.13
C ILE A 134 0.97 -21.24 0.12
N ILE A 135 1.75 -21.12 1.20
CA ILE A 135 2.80 -22.10 1.51
C ILE A 135 2.21 -23.48 1.81
N LYS A 136 1.10 -23.55 2.54
CA LYS A 136 0.36 -24.79 2.77
C LYS A 136 -0.10 -25.42 1.47
N ALA A 137 -0.67 -24.65 0.57
CA ALA A 137 -1.12 -25.11 -0.74
C ALA A 137 0.04 -25.68 -1.58
N VAL A 138 1.18 -24.99 -1.62
CA VAL A 138 2.40 -25.51 -2.28
C VAL A 138 2.79 -26.88 -1.73
N SER A 139 2.67 -27.09 -0.41
CA SER A 139 3.00 -28.39 0.18
C SER A 139 2.13 -29.54 -0.35
N LEU A 140 0.88 -29.25 -0.74
CA LEU A 140 -0.10 -30.22 -1.25
C LEU A 140 -0.09 -30.40 -2.78
N LEU A 141 0.66 -29.60 -3.52
CA LEU A 141 0.84 -29.79 -4.96
C LEU A 141 1.70 -31.01 -5.28
N LYS A 142 1.39 -31.70 -6.37
CA LYS A 142 2.30 -32.65 -7.01
C LYS A 142 3.49 -31.92 -7.67
N ARG A 143 4.56 -32.63 -7.96
CA ARG A 143 5.61 -32.12 -8.85
C ARG A 143 5.02 -31.79 -10.22
N ASN A 144 5.36 -30.64 -10.78
CA ASN A 144 4.75 -30.05 -11.99
C ASN A 144 3.27 -29.70 -11.84
N GLY A 145 2.69 -29.75 -10.64
CA GLY A 145 1.35 -29.25 -10.38
C GLY A 145 1.28 -27.73 -10.46
N GLU A 146 0.14 -27.21 -10.84
CA GLU A 146 -0.11 -25.78 -11.07
C GLU A 146 -0.85 -25.13 -9.90
N MET A 147 -0.43 -23.97 -9.49
CA MET A 147 -1.18 -23.13 -8.55
C MET A 147 -1.54 -21.81 -9.18
N ILE A 148 -2.81 -21.45 -9.09
CA ILE A 148 -3.32 -20.13 -9.50
C ILE A 148 -3.89 -19.46 -8.26
N VAL A 149 -3.34 -18.33 -7.89
CA VAL A 149 -3.73 -17.63 -6.66
C VAL A 149 -3.88 -16.15 -6.92
N ILE A 150 -4.96 -15.56 -6.37
CA ILE A 150 -5.20 -14.12 -6.37
C ILE A 150 -5.06 -13.58 -4.95
N PHE A 151 -4.32 -12.48 -4.77
CA PHE A 151 -4.10 -11.85 -3.46
C PHE A 151 -3.60 -10.41 -3.62
N PRO A 152 -3.58 -9.59 -2.52
CA PRO A 152 -3.17 -8.19 -2.61
C PRO A 152 -1.77 -8.00 -3.18
N GLY A 153 -1.62 -7.14 -4.20
CA GLY A 153 -0.33 -6.84 -4.86
C GLY A 153 0.69 -6.13 -3.96
N SER A 154 0.26 -5.60 -2.82
CA SER A 154 1.11 -4.86 -1.88
C SER A 154 2.30 -5.64 -1.31
N TRP A 155 2.29 -6.96 -1.39
CA TRP A 155 3.41 -7.81 -0.95
C TRP A 155 4.66 -7.64 -1.83
N LEU A 156 4.50 -7.31 -3.11
CA LEU A 156 5.61 -7.11 -4.05
C LEU A 156 6.58 -6.01 -3.61
N ASN A 157 6.06 -5.01 -2.90
CA ASN A 157 6.80 -3.83 -2.48
C ASN A 157 7.03 -3.75 -0.95
N ALA A 158 6.55 -4.73 -0.19
CA ALA A 158 6.70 -4.75 1.26
C ALA A 158 8.06 -5.31 1.67
N GLN A 159 8.66 -4.75 2.70
CA GLN A 159 9.95 -5.22 3.27
C GLN A 159 9.92 -6.73 3.64
N ASN A 160 8.75 -7.23 4.04
CA ASN A 160 8.52 -8.65 4.34
C ASN A 160 8.18 -9.50 3.10
N GLY A 161 7.92 -8.88 1.96
CA GLY A 161 7.61 -9.54 0.70
C GLY A 161 8.77 -10.37 0.18
N ASN A 162 10.00 -9.91 0.36
CA ASN A 162 11.20 -10.64 -0.09
C ASN A 162 11.35 -12.01 0.58
N ARG A 163 11.08 -12.12 1.90
CA ARG A 163 11.14 -13.43 2.60
C ARG A 163 10.07 -14.38 2.12
N PHE A 164 8.85 -13.89 1.93
CA PHE A 164 7.77 -14.69 1.38
C PHE A 164 8.05 -15.13 -0.05
N GLN A 165 8.58 -14.24 -0.91
CA GLN A 165 9.01 -14.59 -2.27
C GLN A 165 10.07 -15.68 -2.25
N THR A 166 11.09 -15.53 -1.41
CA THR A 166 12.15 -16.54 -1.27
C THR A 166 11.58 -17.90 -0.86
N ALA A 167 10.69 -17.95 0.13
CA ALA A 167 10.02 -19.17 0.58
C ALA A 167 9.18 -19.81 -0.54
N LEU A 168 8.42 -19.01 -1.28
CA LEU A 168 7.54 -19.47 -2.35
C LEU A 168 8.36 -20.01 -3.55
N TYR A 169 9.34 -19.24 -3.99
CA TYR A 169 10.15 -19.58 -5.17
C TYR A 169 11.22 -20.64 -4.89
N ALA A 170 11.49 -20.97 -3.63
CA ALA A 170 12.29 -22.14 -3.28
C ALA A 170 11.67 -23.45 -3.78
N SER A 171 10.34 -23.51 -3.89
CA SER A 171 9.60 -24.71 -4.29
C SER A 171 8.86 -24.59 -5.61
N CYS A 172 8.60 -23.39 -6.10
CA CYS A 172 7.80 -23.13 -7.29
C CYS A 172 8.49 -22.17 -8.25
N GLY A 173 8.36 -22.41 -9.56
CA GLY A 173 8.69 -21.43 -10.59
C GLY A 173 7.48 -20.56 -10.90
N LEU A 174 7.69 -19.25 -11.03
CA LEU A 174 6.68 -18.32 -11.53
C LEU A 174 6.55 -18.52 -13.04
N GLU A 175 5.31 -18.70 -13.53
CA GLU A 175 5.01 -18.82 -14.96
C GLU A 175 4.31 -17.56 -15.50
N ARG A 176 3.36 -17.01 -14.73
CA ARG A 176 2.68 -15.74 -15.06
C ARG A 176 2.47 -14.91 -13.81
N GLN A 177 2.60 -13.59 -13.97
CA GLN A 177 2.26 -12.57 -12.98
C GLN A 177 1.32 -11.57 -13.64
N ILE A 178 0.07 -11.51 -13.17
CA ILE A 178 -0.99 -10.71 -13.79
C ILE A 178 -1.50 -9.73 -12.74
N HIS A 179 -1.31 -8.45 -12.99
CA HIS A 179 -1.95 -7.39 -12.23
C HIS A 179 -3.34 -7.16 -12.80
N ILE A 180 -4.36 -7.28 -11.97
CA ILE A 180 -5.75 -7.09 -12.39
C ILE A 180 -6.40 -5.98 -11.58
N THR A 181 -7.08 -5.06 -12.28
CA THR A 181 -7.80 -3.90 -11.72
C THR A 181 -9.26 -3.91 -12.16
N GLY A 182 -10.10 -3.10 -11.50
CA GLY A 182 -11.53 -3.01 -11.77
C GLY A 182 -12.40 -3.88 -10.85
N ASN A 183 -13.57 -4.30 -11.32
CA ASN A 183 -14.57 -5.03 -10.52
C ASN A 183 -14.21 -6.51 -10.33
N VAL A 184 -13.02 -6.78 -9.80
CA VAL A 184 -12.48 -8.14 -9.58
C VAL A 184 -13.30 -8.95 -8.56
N PHE A 185 -13.86 -8.27 -7.56
CA PHE A 185 -14.59 -8.83 -6.44
C PHE A 185 -16.04 -8.34 -6.39
N ARG A 186 -16.98 -9.18 -5.89
CA ARG A 186 -18.42 -8.87 -5.89
C ARG A 186 -18.83 -7.69 -5.01
N LYS A 187 -18.16 -7.46 -3.86
CA LYS A 187 -18.58 -6.47 -2.86
C LYS A 187 -17.48 -5.50 -2.43
N ASN A 188 -16.26 -5.62 -2.94
CA ASN A 188 -15.14 -4.76 -2.56
C ASN A 188 -14.38 -4.30 -3.81
N PRO A 189 -14.75 -3.16 -4.38
CA PRO A 189 -14.32 -2.77 -5.74
C PRO A 189 -12.82 -2.46 -5.90
N LEU A 190 -12.04 -2.29 -4.84
CA LEU A 190 -10.80 -1.53 -4.99
C LEU A 190 -9.64 -2.09 -4.14
N VAL A 191 -9.21 -3.30 -4.43
CA VAL A 191 -7.92 -3.83 -3.97
C VAL A 191 -7.05 -4.07 -5.20
N ASP A 192 -5.86 -3.44 -5.23
CA ASP A 192 -4.81 -3.80 -6.19
C ASP A 192 -4.40 -5.24 -5.92
N VAL A 193 -4.72 -6.14 -6.84
CA VAL A 193 -4.48 -7.57 -6.69
C VAL A 193 -3.63 -8.11 -7.81
N VAL A 194 -2.89 -9.15 -7.48
CA VAL A 194 -2.07 -9.89 -8.42
C VAL A 194 -2.56 -11.33 -8.49
N ILE A 195 -2.61 -11.87 -9.70
CA ILE A 195 -2.80 -13.29 -9.94
C ILE A 195 -1.43 -13.86 -10.30
N LEU A 196 -1.02 -14.91 -9.58
CA LEU A 196 0.17 -15.68 -9.91
C LEU A 196 -0.22 -17.05 -10.44
N LYS A 197 0.40 -17.46 -11.54
CA LYS A 197 0.47 -18.87 -11.96
C LYS A 197 1.84 -19.40 -11.62
N LEU A 198 1.89 -20.43 -10.79
CA LEU A 198 3.08 -21.05 -10.25
C LEU A 198 3.11 -22.55 -10.59
N ILE A 199 4.31 -23.08 -10.88
CA ILE A 199 4.52 -24.51 -11.17
C ILE A 199 5.47 -25.09 -10.15
N LYS A 200 5.04 -26.11 -9.41
CA LYS A 200 5.87 -26.75 -8.38
C LYS A 200 7.04 -27.54 -8.99
N GLY A 201 8.22 -27.32 -8.42
CA GLY A 201 9.45 -28.04 -8.82
C GLY A 201 10.11 -27.47 -10.07
N ARG A 202 9.60 -26.38 -10.65
CA ARG A 202 10.32 -25.61 -11.69
C ARG A 202 11.19 -24.54 -11.06
N LYS A 203 12.31 -24.22 -11.69
CA LYS A 203 13.11 -23.04 -11.32
C LYS A 203 12.41 -21.78 -11.85
N GLY A 204 12.34 -20.74 -11.03
CA GLY A 204 11.83 -19.43 -11.44
C GLY A 204 12.65 -18.86 -12.59
N ARG A 205 11.95 -18.24 -13.54
CA ARG A 205 12.54 -17.39 -14.59
C ARG A 205 11.99 -15.98 -14.37
N PRO A 206 12.70 -14.94 -14.75
CA PRO A 206 12.12 -13.59 -14.81
C PRO A 206 10.89 -13.62 -15.72
N VAL A 207 9.76 -13.15 -15.19
CA VAL A 207 8.48 -13.07 -15.92
C VAL A 207 8.08 -11.61 -15.99
N ALA A 208 7.84 -11.11 -17.19
CA ALA A 208 7.30 -9.78 -17.37
C ALA A 208 5.86 -9.74 -16.81
N PRO A 209 5.50 -8.75 -15.98
CA PRO A 209 4.15 -8.63 -15.47
C PRO A 209 3.17 -8.28 -16.57
N GLU A 210 2.02 -8.94 -16.56
CA GLU A 210 0.88 -8.64 -17.42
C GLU A 210 -0.10 -7.73 -16.67
N TYR A 211 -0.82 -6.88 -17.38
CA TYR A 211 -1.77 -5.95 -16.79
C TYR A 211 -3.13 -6.11 -17.47
N ILE A 212 -4.17 -6.35 -16.67
CA ILE A 212 -5.53 -6.56 -17.14
C ILE A 212 -6.49 -5.65 -16.38
N LYS A 213 -7.44 -5.05 -17.10
CA LYS A 213 -8.56 -4.29 -16.52
C LYS A 213 -9.86 -5.06 -16.75
N LEU A 214 -10.64 -5.23 -15.69
CA LEU A 214 -12.00 -5.72 -15.74
C LEU A 214 -12.96 -4.54 -15.61
N SER A 215 -13.63 -4.18 -16.71
CA SER A 215 -14.67 -3.15 -16.72
C SER A 215 -15.86 -3.63 -17.55
N ASP A 216 -17.06 -3.38 -17.05
CA ASP A 216 -18.32 -3.74 -17.69
C ASP A 216 -18.42 -5.21 -18.14
N GLY A 217 -17.82 -6.09 -17.35
CA GLY A 217 -17.81 -7.53 -17.64
C GLY A 217 -16.77 -7.97 -18.67
N VAL A 218 -15.93 -7.08 -19.17
CA VAL A 218 -14.91 -7.37 -20.18
C VAL A 218 -13.50 -7.26 -19.60
N LEU A 219 -12.68 -8.28 -19.86
CA LEU A 219 -11.26 -8.30 -19.54
C LEU A 219 -10.47 -7.73 -20.71
N THR A 220 -9.79 -6.62 -20.48
CA THR A 220 -8.96 -5.95 -21.49
C THR A 220 -7.51 -5.96 -21.06
N ASN A 221 -6.62 -6.44 -21.92
CA ASN A 221 -5.18 -6.28 -21.71
C ASN A 221 -4.82 -4.80 -21.77
N ILE A 222 -4.21 -4.30 -20.70
CA ILE A 222 -3.65 -2.97 -20.70
C ILE A 222 -2.19 -3.11 -21.14
N ASN A 223 -1.86 -2.66 -22.34
CA ASN A 223 -0.47 -2.47 -22.71
C ASN A 223 0.12 -1.39 -21.80
N ARG A 224 0.65 -1.81 -20.64
CA ARG A 224 1.59 -0.96 -19.91
C ARG A 224 2.95 -1.05 -20.59
N GLU A 225 3.09 -0.45 -21.75
CA GLU A 225 4.39 0.01 -22.28
C GLU A 225 5.07 1.00 -21.30
N TYR A 226 4.42 1.25 -20.17
CA TYR A 226 4.73 2.24 -19.15
C TYR A 226 5.24 1.65 -17.83
N ALA A 227 5.58 0.37 -17.77
CA ALA A 227 6.26 -0.19 -16.60
C ALA A 227 7.70 0.34 -16.62
N VAL A 228 7.95 1.33 -15.73
CA VAL A 228 9.28 1.83 -15.38
C VAL A 228 10.16 1.99 -16.63
N THR A 229 9.82 2.91 -17.48
CA THR A 229 10.75 3.38 -18.49
C THR A 229 11.93 3.98 -17.74
N ASP A 230 13.10 3.41 -17.95
CA ASP A 230 14.35 3.92 -17.43
C ASP A 230 14.46 5.40 -17.81
N THR A 231 14.37 6.26 -16.82
CA THR A 231 14.49 7.71 -17.03
C THR A 231 15.89 8.12 -17.44
N GLY A 232 16.86 7.20 -17.37
CA GLY A 232 18.29 7.46 -17.55
C GLY A 232 18.93 8.14 -16.35
N PHE A 233 18.17 8.39 -15.28
CA PHE A 233 18.68 9.08 -14.10
C PHE A 233 19.53 8.17 -13.23
N GLN A 234 20.64 8.70 -12.72
CA GLN A 234 21.64 7.92 -12.00
C GLN A 234 21.76 8.28 -10.51
N LYS A 235 21.28 9.45 -10.10
CA LYS A 235 21.33 9.87 -8.69
C LYS A 235 20.10 9.40 -7.94
N ASN A 236 20.31 8.73 -6.82
CA ASN A 236 19.23 8.29 -5.95
C ASN A 236 18.74 9.42 -5.05
N PHE A 237 17.58 9.23 -4.43
CA PHE A 237 16.95 10.18 -3.52
C PHE A 237 17.90 10.64 -2.40
N SER A 238 18.66 9.72 -1.81
CA SER A 238 19.55 10.02 -0.66
C SER A 238 20.74 10.90 -1.01
N SER A 239 21.06 11.11 -2.29
CA SER A 239 22.06 12.07 -2.74
C SER A 239 21.49 13.49 -2.89
N VAL A 240 20.16 13.63 -2.98
CA VAL A 240 19.47 14.91 -3.21
C VAL A 240 18.82 15.43 -1.94
N CYS A 241 18.18 14.56 -1.18
CA CYS A 241 17.52 14.94 0.09
C CYS A 241 17.32 13.73 1.01
N THR A 242 16.93 14.00 2.26
CA THR A 242 16.46 12.99 3.21
C THR A 242 15.00 13.18 3.50
N ALA A 243 14.27 12.11 3.87
CA ALA A 243 12.85 12.19 4.19
C ALA A 243 12.56 11.69 5.60
N ARG A 244 11.73 12.43 6.32
CA ARG A 244 11.17 12.01 7.61
C ARG A 244 9.67 12.25 7.65
N ARG A 245 8.98 11.53 8.50
CA ARG A 245 7.54 11.75 8.73
C ARG A 245 7.33 12.98 9.62
N GLY A 246 6.28 13.73 9.37
CA GLY A 246 5.85 14.82 10.23
C GLY A 246 5.45 14.35 11.64
N LEU A 247 5.11 15.29 12.52
CA LEU A 247 4.81 15.06 13.92
C LEU A 247 3.58 14.18 14.11
N THR A 248 3.75 13.05 14.81
CA THR A 248 2.65 12.19 15.26
C THR A 248 2.24 12.58 16.67
N THR A 249 0.98 12.97 16.84
CA THR A 249 0.45 13.40 18.15
C THR A 249 -0.05 12.24 19.01
N GLY A 250 -0.40 11.10 18.42
CA GLY A 250 -1.07 10.00 19.11
C GLY A 250 -2.54 10.24 19.45
N CYS A 251 -2.94 11.50 19.66
CA CYS A 251 -4.33 11.90 19.92
C CYS A 251 -4.65 13.28 19.34
N ASN A 252 -4.98 13.32 18.06
CA ASN A 252 -5.22 14.60 17.36
C ASN A 252 -6.29 15.48 18.03
N LYS A 253 -7.37 14.88 18.54
CA LYS A 253 -8.46 15.60 19.21
C LYS A 253 -8.02 16.32 20.49
N PHE A 254 -6.98 15.80 21.15
CA PHE A 254 -6.40 16.43 22.32
C PHE A 254 -5.46 17.56 21.94
N PHE A 255 -4.61 17.33 20.95
CA PHE A 255 -3.51 18.24 20.65
C PHE A 255 -3.87 19.35 19.65
N ILE A 256 -4.80 19.10 18.70
CA ILE A 256 -5.08 20.02 17.60
C ILE A 256 -6.37 20.82 17.90
N ASN A 257 -6.24 22.14 17.85
CA ASN A 257 -7.30 23.09 18.17
C ASN A 257 -7.94 22.82 19.55
N PRO A 258 -7.11 22.81 20.63
CA PRO A 258 -7.58 22.46 21.95
C PRO A 258 -8.66 23.42 22.45
N GLN A 259 -9.66 22.88 23.11
CA GLN A 259 -10.71 23.66 23.78
C GLN A 259 -10.27 23.99 25.21
N LEU A 260 -9.36 24.95 25.33
CA LEU A 260 -8.86 25.48 26.61
C LEU A 260 -9.54 26.81 26.92
N SER A 261 -9.91 27.06 28.16
CA SER A 261 -10.41 28.34 28.61
C SER A 261 -9.25 29.27 28.98
N GLY A 262 -9.23 30.50 28.43
CA GLY A 262 -8.23 31.52 28.72
C GLY A 262 -7.28 31.85 27.57
N ASN A 263 -6.34 32.78 27.83
CA ASN A 263 -5.34 33.21 26.84
C ASN A 263 -4.20 32.18 26.79
N ILE A 264 -4.11 31.45 25.67
CA ILE A 264 -3.31 30.22 25.61
C ILE A 264 -1.96 30.52 24.96
N SER A 265 -0.95 30.76 25.81
CA SER A 265 0.47 30.88 25.39
C SER A 265 1.10 29.54 24.94
N CYS A 266 0.46 28.42 25.28
CA CYS A 266 0.99 27.07 25.06
C CYS A 266 0.63 26.44 23.71
N THR A 267 0.26 27.24 22.69
CA THR A 267 0.01 26.70 21.36
C THR A 267 1.01 27.15 20.31
N ARG A 268 1.30 26.27 19.35
CA ARG A 268 2.11 26.55 18.16
C ARG A 268 1.33 26.34 16.87
N PRO A 269 1.67 27.07 15.81
CA PRO A 269 1.02 26.86 14.51
C PRO A 269 1.39 25.48 13.92
N ILE A 270 0.38 24.76 13.42
CA ILE A 270 0.56 23.46 12.78
C ILE A 270 -0.24 23.36 11.49
N ILE A 271 0.33 22.71 10.48
CA ILE A 271 -0.39 22.28 9.28
C ILE A 271 -0.79 20.82 9.48
N SER A 272 -2.09 20.59 9.57
CA SER A 272 -2.68 19.28 9.88
C SER A 272 -3.15 18.52 8.66
N THR A 273 -3.51 19.21 7.57
CA THR A 273 -4.05 18.57 6.36
C THR A 273 -3.58 19.25 5.07
N PRO A 274 -3.47 18.50 3.96
CA PRO A 274 -3.11 19.08 2.65
C PRO A 274 -4.08 20.16 2.15
N LYS A 275 -5.34 20.16 2.61
CA LYS A 275 -6.36 21.15 2.22
C LYS A 275 -6.04 22.56 2.69
N GLN A 276 -5.21 22.70 3.70
CA GLN A 276 -4.79 24.01 4.25
C GLN A 276 -3.81 24.76 3.34
N ILE A 277 -3.25 24.07 2.33
CA ILE A 277 -2.24 24.63 1.44
C ILE A 277 -2.77 24.63 0.00
N THR A 278 -2.96 25.79 -0.59
CA THR A 278 -3.45 25.92 -1.96
C THR A 278 -2.32 25.85 -3.01
N GLY A 279 -1.21 26.51 -2.77
CA GLY A 279 -0.07 26.62 -3.68
C GLY A 279 1.06 25.62 -3.41
N TYR A 280 2.28 26.03 -3.71
CA TYR A 280 3.54 25.28 -3.55
C TYR A 280 4.41 25.83 -2.40
N SER A 281 3.84 26.66 -1.53
CA SER A 281 4.46 27.18 -0.31
C SER A 281 3.45 27.13 0.84
N THR A 282 3.94 26.99 2.06
CA THR A 282 3.11 27.12 3.27
C THR A 282 2.78 28.58 3.63
N LYS A 283 3.36 29.55 2.90
CA LYS A 283 3.05 30.96 3.07
C LYS A 283 1.56 31.22 2.75
N GLY A 284 0.85 31.80 3.70
CA GLY A 284 -0.60 32.04 3.58
C GLY A 284 -1.48 30.79 3.76
N ALA A 285 -0.94 29.68 4.22
CA ALA A 285 -1.73 28.51 4.54
C ALA A 285 -2.69 28.77 5.72
N ALA A 286 -3.86 28.15 5.69
CA ALA A 286 -4.73 28.08 6.87
C ALA A 286 -4.04 27.19 7.93
N ILE A 287 -3.87 27.69 9.13
CA ILE A 287 -3.16 26.98 10.21
C ILE A 287 -4.10 26.54 11.32
N ASP A 288 -3.83 25.39 11.88
CA ASP A 288 -4.40 24.94 13.15
C ASP A 288 -3.48 25.31 14.32
N ARG A 289 -3.95 25.13 15.54
CA ARG A 289 -3.17 25.33 16.76
C ARG A 289 -2.82 24.00 17.38
N LEU A 290 -1.54 23.74 17.61
CA LEU A 290 -1.02 22.57 18.32
C LEU A 290 -0.79 22.90 19.78
N LEU A 291 -1.41 22.19 20.69
CA LEU A 291 -1.12 22.26 22.12
C LEU A 291 0.29 21.69 22.38
N VAL A 292 1.12 22.49 23.02
CA VAL A 292 2.47 22.12 23.45
C VAL A 292 2.56 22.31 24.95
N ILE A 293 2.63 21.20 25.69
CA ILE A 293 2.76 21.22 27.15
C ILE A 293 4.20 20.92 27.49
N ASP A 294 4.81 21.83 28.25
CA ASP A 294 6.21 21.75 28.71
C ASP A 294 6.32 22.08 30.22
N GLN A 295 7.52 22.19 30.74
CA GLN A 295 7.78 22.47 32.16
C GLN A 295 7.27 23.84 32.61
N ASN A 296 7.11 24.80 31.68
CA ASN A 296 6.71 26.17 32.00
C ASN A 296 5.19 26.29 32.18
N ASN A 297 4.41 25.51 31.40
CA ASN A 297 2.96 25.63 31.36
C ASN A 297 2.19 24.44 31.96
N LYS A 298 2.86 23.31 32.23
CA LYS A 298 2.18 22.07 32.70
C LYS A 298 1.41 22.26 34.03
N ASN A 299 1.78 23.21 34.85
CA ASN A 299 1.16 23.51 36.14
C ASN A 299 0.07 24.59 36.04
N GLU A 300 -0.16 25.18 34.87
CA GLU A 300 -1.27 26.13 34.70
C GLU A 300 -2.62 25.45 34.97
N LYS A 301 -3.48 26.10 35.73
CA LYS A 301 -4.79 25.55 36.15
C LYS A 301 -5.60 25.02 34.97
N ALA A 302 -5.69 25.81 33.89
CA ALA A 302 -6.44 25.42 32.69
C ALA A 302 -5.84 24.19 32.00
N VAL A 303 -4.51 24.07 31.98
CA VAL A 303 -3.82 22.90 31.40
C VAL A 303 -4.03 21.67 32.26
N CYS A 304 -3.93 21.78 33.58
CA CYS A 304 -4.18 20.67 34.52
C CYS A 304 -5.62 20.15 34.41
N GLU A 305 -6.62 21.05 34.40
CA GLU A 305 -8.02 20.67 34.25
C GLU A 305 -8.28 19.97 32.92
N TYR A 306 -7.69 20.45 31.84
CA TYR A 306 -7.80 19.86 30.50
C TYR A 306 -7.14 18.47 30.44
N LEU A 307 -5.94 18.29 31.00
CA LEU A 307 -5.25 17.01 31.12
C LEU A 307 -6.10 15.99 31.87
N MET A 308 -6.57 16.33 33.09
CA MET A 308 -7.39 15.44 33.88
C MET A 308 -8.66 14.98 33.18
N LYS A 309 -9.33 15.90 32.47
CA LYS A 309 -10.52 15.58 31.67
C LYS A 309 -10.21 14.58 30.56
N TRP A 310 -9.10 14.77 29.86
CA TRP A 310 -8.71 13.92 28.73
C TRP A 310 -8.16 12.55 29.17
N GLU A 311 -7.44 12.47 30.28
CA GLU A 311 -6.99 11.21 30.85
C GLU A 311 -8.18 10.30 31.20
N LYS A 312 -9.18 10.85 31.86
CA LYS A 312 -10.44 10.13 32.13
C LYS A 312 -11.10 9.63 30.83
N ASN A 313 -11.15 10.47 29.80
CA ASN A 313 -11.75 10.11 28.52
C ASN A 313 -10.94 9.01 27.80
N ILE A 314 -9.61 9.12 27.73
CA ILE A 314 -8.74 8.13 27.09
C ILE A 314 -8.85 6.77 27.77
N LEU A 315 -8.85 6.75 29.11
CA LEU A 315 -9.02 5.53 29.89
C LEU A 315 -10.39 4.89 29.69
N ARG A 316 -11.45 5.71 29.61
CA ARG A 316 -12.82 5.24 29.39
C ARG A 316 -13.04 4.70 27.97
N GLU A 317 -12.52 5.37 26.95
CA GLU A 317 -12.69 4.97 25.54
C GLU A 317 -11.86 3.75 25.15
N GLY A 318 -10.76 3.47 25.82
CA GLY A 318 -9.93 2.29 25.59
C GLY A 318 -9.23 2.21 24.22
N ARG A 319 -9.26 3.29 23.41
CA ARG A 319 -8.90 3.23 21.99
C ARG A 319 -7.40 3.23 21.68
N SER A 320 -6.55 3.58 22.63
CA SER A 320 -5.09 3.66 22.40
C SER A 320 -4.34 2.94 23.51
N LYS A 321 -3.96 1.69 23.26
CA LYS A 321 -3.17 0.88 24.21
C LYS A 321 -1.89 1.61 24.66
N THR A 322 -1.19 2.29 23.75
CA THR A 322 0.06 3.02 24.03
C THR A 322 -0.17 4.22 24.97
N LEU A 323 -1.22 5.02 24.74
CA LEU A 323 -1.52 6.16 25.62
C LEU A 323 -2.01 5.67 26.98
N ILE A 324 -2.85 4.65 27.03
CA ILE A 324 -3.35 4.04 28.27
C ILE A 324 -2.19 3.53 29.12
N SER A 325 -1.22 2.83 28.51
CA SER A 325 -0.02 2.37 29.22
C SER A 325 0.75 3.55 29.81
N LYS A 326 1.03 4.59 29.00
CA LYS A 326 1.75 5.79 29.48
C LYS A 326 1.05 6.49 30.64
N ILE A 327 -0.29 6.62 30.59
CA ILE A 327 -1.09 7.24 31.66
C ILE A 327 -1.00 6.38 32.92
N LYS A 328 -1.17 5.06 32.82
CA LYS A 328 -1.09 4.12 33.95
C LYS A 328 0.32 4.10 34.58
N ASP A 329 1.35 4.25 33.77
CA ASP A 329 2.76 4.31 34.21
C ASP A 329 3.14 5.70 34.73
N HIS A 330 2.21 6.64 34.88
CA HIS A 330 2.44 8.04 35.28
C HIS A 330 3.49 8.77 34.42
N LYS A 331 3.61 8.40 33.12
CA LYS A 331 4.51 9.06 32.19
C LYS A 331 3.84 10.31 31.59
N GLU A 332 4.63 11.31 31.23
CA GLU A 332 4.17 12.52 30.55
C GLU A 332 3.73 12.18 29.12
N TRP A 333 2.57 11.52 28.97
CA TRP A 333 2.00 11.05 27.71
C TRP A 333 1.71 12.19 26.73
N TYR A 334 1.54 13.40 27.25
CA TYR A 334 1.26 14.63 26.52
C TYR A 334 2.53 15.30 25.97
N HIS A 335 3.72 14.81 26.31
CA HIS A 335 4.95 15.34 25.77
C HIS A 335 5.13 14.99 24.30
N LEU A 336 5.32 16.03 23.45
CA LEU A 336 5.53 15.87 22.01
C LEU A 336 7.02 16.08 21.69
N PRO A 337 7.65 15.17 20.94
CA PRO A 337 9.03 15.32 20.46
C PRO A 337 9.05 16.32 19.30
N LEU A 338 9.04 17.61 19.60
CA LEU A 338 9.10 18.67 18.60
C LEU A 338 10.45 18.69 17.89
N PHE A 339 10.43 19.05 16.62
CA PHE A 339 11.61 19.16 15.78
C PHE A 339 11.39 20.21 14.69
N ASP A 340 12.47 20.65 14.05
CA ASP A 340 12.40 21.57 12.90
C ASP A 340 11.71 20.90 11.72
N CYS A 341 10.62 21.50 11.26
CA CYS A 341 9.81 21.05 10.13
C CYS A 341 10.05 21.87 8.85
N ARG A 342 11.01 22.80 8.85
CA ARG A 342 11.38 23.54 7.63
C ARG A 342 11.94 22.57 6.59
N GLY A 343 11.71 22.87 5.32
CA GLY A 343 12.14 22.02 4.19
C GLY A 343 11.04 21.90 3.13
N ILE A 344 11.03 20.80 2.41
CA ILE A 344 10.04 20.53 1.37
C ILE A 344 9.09 19.46 1.88
N ILE A 345 7.81 19.76 1.97
CA ILE A 345 6.83 18.82 2.50
C ILE A 345 6.00 18.19 1.39
N PHE A 346 5.59 16.93 1.60
CA PHE A 346 4.85 16.16 0.64
C PHE A 346 3.77 15.33 1.33
N SER A 347 2.49 15.46 0.86
CA SER A 347 1.41 14.64 1.39
C SER A 347 1.53 13.19 0.92
N TYR A 348 1.45 12.22 1.82
CA TYR A 348 1.51 10.81 1.44
C TYR A 348 0.19 10.27 0.87
N ILE A 349 -0.89 11.06 0.89
CA ILE A 349 -2.18 10.72 0.28
C ILE A 349 -2.47 11.74 -0.80
N ILE A 350 -2.53 11.27 -2.05
CA ILE A 350 -2.78 12.07 -3.24
C ILE A 350 -4.15 11.70 -3.82
N ARG A 351 -4.98 12.69 -4.06
CA ARG A 351 -6.31 12.50 -4.67
C ARG A 351 -6.33 12.93 -6.15
N SER A 352 -5.76 14.09 -6.45
CA SER A 352 -5.73 14.64 -7.80
C SER A 352 -4.30 15.03 -8.20
N ASN A 353 -3.84 16.14 -7.70
CA ASN A 353 -2.56 16.73 -8.10
C ASN A 353 -1.46 16.41 -7.10
N MET A 354 -0.38 15.88 -7.61
CA MET A 354 0.86 15.69 -6.87
C MET A 354 1.57 17.05 -6.73
N LYS A 355 2.11 17.34 -5.56
CA LYS A 355 2.92 18.53 -5.32
C LYS A 355 3.84 18.37 -4.12
N PHE A 356 5.06 18.82 -4.26
CA PHE A 356 5.98 19.08 -3.16
C PHE A 356 5.91 20.56 -2.80
N ILE A 357 5.84 20.88 -1.52
CA ILE A 357 5.47 22.20 -1.03
C ILE A 357 6.60 22.73 -0.16
N LEU A 358 7.03 23.96 -0.38
CA LEU A 358 8.07 24.60 0.42
C LEU A 358 7.51 25.02 1.79
N ASN A 359 8.14 24.59 2.88
CA ASN A 359 7.89 25.08 4.23
C ASN A 359 9.13 25.81 4.77
N ASP A 360 9.17 27.10 4.54
CA ASP A 360 10.18 28.02 5.10
C ASP A 360 9.68 28.70 6.39
N SER A 361 8.51 28.33 6.89
CA SER A 361 7.91 28.85 8.11
C SER A 361 8.26 27.96 9.31
N ASP A 362 8.08 28.48 10.52
CA ASP A 362 8.19 27.70 11.77
C ASP A 362 6.95 26.86 12.07
N TYR A 363 6.17 26.56 11.03
CA TYR A 363 4.99 25.72 11.16
C TYR A 363 5.38 24.27 11.42
N ILE A 364 4.76 23.70 12.45
CA ILE A 364 4.86 22.27 12.70
C ILE A 364 4.06 21.55 11.61
N ILE A 365 4.59 20.46 11.12
CA ILE A 365 3.96 19.66 10.06
C ILE A 365 3.53 18.33 10.66
N ARG A 366 2.24 18.01 10.53
CA ARG A 366 1.66 16.77 11.04
C ARG A 366 2.07 15.56 10.20
N ASP A 367 1.88 14.39 10.75
CA ASP A 367 2.26 13.07 10.21
C ASP A 367 1.51 12.61 8.94
N ASN A 368 0.61 13.44 8.39
CA ASN A 368 0.06 13.25 7.02
C ASN A 368 1.05 13.66 5.93
N PHE A 369 2.17 14.26 6.32
CA PHE A 369 3.20 14.69 5.39
C PHE A 369 4.52 14.00 5.69
N TYR A 370 5.33 13.85 4.65
CA TYR A 370 6.77 13.69 4.76
C TYR A 370 7.43 15.06 4.64
N ILE A 371 8.56 15.23 5.31
CA ILE A 371 9.41 16.40 5.26
C ILE A 371 10.71 15.96 4.61
N CYS A 372 11.00 16.52 3.45
CA CYS A 372 12.23 16.29 2.69
C CYS A 372 13.22 17.42 3.03
N GLN A 373 14.38 17.07 3.59
CA GLN A 373 15.45 17.99 3.88
C GLN A 373 16.47 17.97 2.74
N PRO A 374 16.66 19.08 1.99
CA PRO A 374 17.61 19.15 0.89
C PRO A 374 19.05 18.90 1.36
N LEU A 375 19.80 18.11 0.61
CA LEU A 375 21.26 17.92 0.76
C LEU A 375 22.04 18.72 -0.28
N ILE A 376 21.34 19.21 -1.30
CA ILE A 376 21.84 20.10 -2.35
C ILE A 376 21.17 21.47 -2.22
N ASP A 377 21.46 22.40 -3.15
CA ASP A 377 20.74 23.69 -3.18
C ASP A 377 19.21 23.50 -3.09
N LYS A 378 18.57 24.21 -2.16
CA LYS A 378 17.15 24.08 -1.83
C LYS A 378 16.25 24.25 -3.06
N TRP A 379 16.54 25.24 -3.90
CA TRP A 379 15.69 25.54 -5.06
C TRP A 379 15.87 24.53 -6.18
N LEU A 380 17.09 24.04 -6.33
CA LEU A 380 17.36 22.96 -7.28
C LEU A 380 16.69 21.67 -6.83
N CYS A 381 16.78 21.30 -5.54
CA CYS A 381 16.05 20.18 -4.97
C CYS A 381 14.54 20.32 -5.16
N PHE A 382 14.00 21.54 -4.95
CA PHE A 382 12.57 21.80 -5.12
C PHE A 382 12.13 21.62 -6.60
N ALA A 383 12.94 22.03 -7.57
CA ALA A 383 12.70 21.77 -8.99
C ALA A 383 12.74 20.27 -9.32
N LEU A 384 13.76 19.54 -8.82
CA LEU A 384 13.88 18.10 -9.01
C LEU A 384 12.69 17.31 -8.42
N LEU A 385 12.09 17.80 -7.35
CA LEU A 385 10.90 17.18 -6.76
C LEU A 385 9.59 17.57 -7.47
N ASN A 386 9.54 18.72 -8.17
CA ASN A 386 8.34 19.24 -8.84
C ASN A 386 8.47 19.23 -10.37
N ASN A 387 8.51 18.02 -10.95
CA ASN A 387 8.51 17.82 -12.40
C ASN A 387 7.80 16.51 -12.75
N TYR A 388 7.48 16.29 -14.01
CA TYR A 388 6.71 15.12 -14.45
C TYR A 388 7.48 13.80 -14.32
N TYR A 389 8.81 13.77 -14.38
CA TYR A 389 9.59 12.56 -14.16
C TYR A 389 9.44 12.06 -12.72
N THR A 390 9.56 12.96 -11.73
CA THR A 390 9.38 12.64 -10.31
C THR A 390 7.94 12.22 -10.02
N TYR A 391 6.98 12.96 -10.57
CA TYR A 391 5.56 12.64 -10.38
C TYR A 391 5.19 11.31 -11.00
N TYR A 392 5.68 11.01 -12.20
CA TYR A 392 5.45 9.74 -12.87
C TYR A 392 6.06 8.55 -12.10
N GLN A 393 7.30 8.68 -11.62
CA GLN A 393 7.90 7.66 -10.77
C GLN A 393 7.03 7.35 -9.55
N LEU A 394 6.52 8.38 -8.86
CA LEU A 394 5.63 8.21 -7.70
C LEU A 394 4.27 7.62 -8.08
N GLU A 395 3.69 7.96 -9.22
CA GLU A 395 2.46 7.33 -9.73
C GLU A 395 2.66 5.83 -10.00
N CYS A 396 3.83 5.44 -10.47
CA CYS A 396 4.18 4.04 -10.71
C CYS A 396 4.45 3.25 -9.42
N MET A 397 5.14 3.87 -8.44
CA MET A 397 5.55 3.21 -7.20
C MET A 397 4.46 3.23 -6.13
N GLY A 398 3.62 4.26 -6.12
CA GLY A 398 2.60 4.46 -5.11
C GLY A 398 1.51 3.40 -5.14
N LYS A 399 0.94 3.13 -3.96
CA LYS A 399 -0.16 2.19 -3.83
C LYS A 399 -1.48 2.86 -4.18
N LYS A 400 -2.16 2.33 -5.20
CA LYS A 400 -3.48 2.78 -5.62
C LYS A 400 -4.57 2.21 -4.71
N TYR A 401 -5.52 3.06 -4.36
CA TYR A 401 -6.72 2.71 -3.61
C TYR A 401 -7.94 3.21 -4.38
N GLY A 402 -9.10 2.71 -4.01
CA GLY A 402 -10.33 3.13 -4.62
C GLY A 402 -10.61 4.62 -4.64
N ALA A 403 -11.48 5.03 -5.57
CA ALA A 403 -11.82 6.42 -5.85
C ALA A 403 -10.61 7.29 -6.27
N GLY A 404 -9.68 6.71 -7.01
CA GLY A 404 -8.51 7.41 -7.55
C GLY A 404 -7.50 7.88 -6.51
N LEU A 405 -7.50 7.28 -5.31
CA LEU A 405 -6.58 7.67 -4.24
C LEU A 405 -5.23 6.95 -4.41
N LEU A 406 -4.14 7.71 -4.41
CA LEU A 406 -2.77 7.22 -4.41
C LEU A 406 -2.15 7.42 -3.03
N LYS A 407 -1.57 6.39 -2.47
CA LYS A 407 -0.81 6.45 -1.21
C LYS A 407 0.67 6.17 -1.47
N ILE A 408 1.50 7.14 -1.11
CA ILE A 408 2.95 7.06 -1.20
C ILE A 408 3.52 6.72 0.18
N GLN A 409 4.38 5.71 0.24
CA GLN A 409 5.10 5.38 1.46
C GLN A 409 6.48 6.06 1.44
N ARG A 410 7.14 6.15 2.60
CA ARG A 410 8.48 6.71 2.69
C ARG A 410 9.48 5.99 1.77
N TYR A 411 9.43 4.67 1.74
CA TYR A 411 10.31 3.87 0.88
C TYR A 411 10.02 4.03 -0.62
N ASP A 412 8.85 4.53 -1.03
CA ASP A 412 8.57 4.87 -2.43
C ASP A 412 9.30 6.16 -2.81
N ILE A 413 9.29 7.18 -1.91
CA ILE A 413 10.04 8.42 -2.11
C ILE A 413 11.55 8.15 -2.14
N GLU A 414 12.04 7.28 -1.26
CA GLU A 414 13.46 6.91 -1.16
C GLU A 414 13.99 6.15 -2.39
N LYS A 415 13.09 5.64 -3.25
CA LYS A 415 13.45 5.00 -4.52
C LYS A 415 13.48 5.95 -5.72
N LEU A 416 13.13 7.22 -5.54
CA LEU A 416 13.18 8.21 -6.62
C LEU A 416 14.59 8.32 -7.18
N MET A 417 14.66 8.43 -8.48
CA MET A 417 15.87 8.67 -9.23
C MET A 417 15.84 10.07 -9.84
N PHE A 418 16.99 10.72 -9.87
CA PHE A 418 17.17 12.09 -10.38
C PHE A 418 18.34 12.17 -11.36
N PRO A 419 18.35 13.18 -12.26
CA PRO A 419 19.52 13.47 -13.07
C PRO A 419 20.69 13.91 -12.17
N ASP A 420 21.90 13.72 -12.64
CA ASP A 420 23.08 14.25 -11.97
C ASP A 420 23.11 15.77 -12.13
N THR A 421 22.95 16.49 -11.01
CA THR A 421 22.98 17.96 -11.03
C THR A 421 24.34 18.54 -11.39
N ASP A 422 25.41 17.75 -11.29
CA ASP A 422 26.75 18.18 -11.67
C ASP A 422 26.92 18.25 -13.20
N GLU A 423 26.09 17.52 -13.95
CA GLU A 423 26.03 17.58 -15.42
C GLU A 423 25.24 18.80 -15.94
N PHE A 424 24.51 19.51 -15.07
CA PHE A 424 23.74 20.67 -15.49
C PHE A 424 24.67 21.84 -15.82
N SER A 425 24.42 22.55 -16.94
CA SER A 425 25.06 23.82 -17.21
C SER A 425 24.71 24.85 -16.14
N ASP A 426 25.56 25.83 -15.91
CA ASP A 426 25.30 26.90 -14.93
C ASP A 426 24.02 27.67 -15.29
N ASP A 427 23.77 27.90 -16.59
CA ASP A 427 22.52 28.53 -17.07
C ASP A 427 21.30 27.71 -16.72
N ASN A 428 21.32 26.39 -16.89
CA ASN A 428 20.21 25.51 -16.54
C ASN A 428 20.01 25.42 -15.03
N ARG A 429 21.09 25.39 -14.23
CA ARG A 429 20.98 25.43 -12.76
C ARG A 429 20.31 26.72 -12.29
N GLU A 430 20.75 27.87 -12.80
CA GLU A 430 20.19 29.16 -12.41
C GLU A 430 18.74 29.32 -12.91
N TYR A 431 18.47 28.86 -14.12
CA TYR A 431 17.10 28.88 -14.66
C TYR A 431 16.15 28.00 -13.84
N LEU A 432 16.56 26.78 -13.46
CA LEU A 432 15.76 25.90 -12.57
C LEU A 432 15.53 26.55 -11.21
N ARG A 433 16.53 27.21 -10.61
CA ARG A 433 16.34 27.94 -9.34
C ARG A 433 15.31 29.05 -9.50
N LYS A 434 15.35 29.80 -10.57
CA LYS A 434 14.38 30.86 -10.88
C LYS A 434 12.97 30.32 -11.04
N LEU A 435 12.81 29.24 -11.80
CA LEU A 435 11.53 28.59 -11.98
C LEU A 435 10.99 28.03 -10.65
N ALA A 436 11.83 27.42 -9.83
CA ALA A 436 11.48 26.90 -8.51
C ALA A 436 10.97 28.00 -7.57
N ARG A 437 11.63 29.18 -7.54
CA ARG A 437 11.18 30.34 -6.76
C ARG A 437 9.82 30.84 -7.25
N ARG A 438 9.66 31.01 -8.57
CA ARG A 438 8.38 31.42 -9.17
C ARG A 438 7.25 30.42 -8.83
N LEU A 439 7.52 29.11 -8.89
CA LEU A 439 6.53 28.09 -8.53
C LEU A 439 6.08 28.21 -7.07
N ALA A 440 7.04 28.39 -6.16
CA ALA A 440 6.73 28.55 -4.73
C ALA A 440 5.95 29.85 -4.44
N GLU A 441 6.26 30.93 -5.14
CA GLU A 441 5.65 32.25 -4.97
C GLU A 441 4.25 32.36 -5.59
N THR A 442 4.10 31.90 -6.82
CA THR A 442 2.87 32.09 -7.61
C THR A 442 1.91 30.92 -7.51
N GLY A 443 2.39 29.71 -7.24
CA GLY A 443 1.60 28.49 -7.30
C GLY A 443 1.19 28.07 -8.72
N ASP A 444 1.73 28.71 -9.77
CA ASP A 444 1.36 28.44 -11.16
C ASP A 444 1.94 27.12 -11.64
N ARG A 445 1.06 26.13 -11.83
CA ARG A 445 1.44 24.78 -12.29
C ARG A 445 2.07 24.73 -13.68
N ARG A 446 1.87 25.73 -14.53
CA ARG A 446 2.49 25.77 -15.85
C ARG A 446 4.02 25.77 -15.75
N ILE A 447 4.57 26.30 -14.66
CA ILE A 447 6.00 26.31 -14.37
C ILE A 447 6.57 24.87 -14.25
N ILE A 448 5.77 23.88 -13.84
CA ILE A 448 6.20 22.48 -13.80
C ILE A 448 6.56 21.96 -15.19
N LYS A 449 5.82 22.39 -16.22
CA LYS A 449 6.14 22.05 -17.62
C LYS A 449 7.49 22.65 -18.01
N GLU A 450 7.75 23.91 -17.67
CA GLU A 450 9.03 24.58 -17.92
C GLU A 450 10.18 23.85 -17.20
N ILE A 451 10.00 23.49 -15.93
CA ILE A 451 10.99 22.70 -15.16
C ILE A 451 11.22 21.34 -15.83
N THR A 452 10.15 20.66 -16.22
CA THR A 452 10.23 19.34 -16.88
C THR A 452 10.97 19.41 -18.18
N LEU A 453 10.74 20.45 -18.96
CA LEU A 453 11.42 20.68 -20.24
C LEU A 453 12.94 20.82 -20.08
N VAL A 454 13.40 21.56 -19.06
CA VAL A 454 14.84 21.67 -18.76
C VAL A 454 15.42 20.31 -18.37
N ILE A 455 14.73 19.59 -17.48
CA ILE A 455 15.17 18.27 -16.98
C ILE A 455 15.18 17.24 -18.11
N SER A 456 14.32 17.35 -19.11
CA SER A 456 14.25 16.41 -20.24
C SER A 456 15.52 16.36 -21.07
N GLY A 457 16.33 17.42 -21.05
CA GLY A 457 17.66 17.44 -21.69
C GLY A 457 18.68 16.48 -21.05
N TYR A 458 18.37 15.94 -19.86
CA TYR A 458 19.20 15.02 -19.08
C TYR A 458 18.53 13.64 -18.86
N ALA A 459 17.41 13.40 -19.54
CA ALA A 459 16.63 12.17 -19.41
C ALA A 459 16.68 11.34 -20.69
N SER A 460 16.51 10.03 -20.58
CA SER A 460 16.34 9.14 -21.73
C SER A 460 14.95 9.24 -22.37
N ILE A 461 13.97 9.78 -21.63
CA ILE A 461 12.60 9.98 -22.09
C ILE A 461 12.42 11.45 -22.47
N PRO A 462 12.03 11.79 -23.72
CA PRO A 462 11.82 13.17 -24.12
C PRO A 462 10.59 13.81 -23.45
N TYR A 463 10.54 15.15 -23.44
CA TYR A 463 9.49 15.94 -22.78
C TYR A 463 8.07 15.54 -23.17
N ASP A 464 7.76 15.50 -24.46
CA ASP A 464 6.39 15.20 -24.96
C ASP A 464 5.93 13.80 -24.49
N ARG A 465 6.87 12.86 -24.44
CA ARG A 465 6.60 11.50 -24.00
C ARG A 465 6.29 11.44 -22.50
N ILE A 466 7.10 12.07 -21.66
CA ILE A 466 6.88 12.03 -20.18
C ILE A 466 5.62 12.78 -19.79
N GLU A 467 5.31 13.91 -20.42
CA GLU A 467 4.06 14.64 -20.21
C GLU A 467 2.86 13.75 -20.51
N TYR A 468 2.83 13.15 -21.71
CA TYR A 468 1.75 12.26 -22.13
C TYR A 468 1.57 11.06 -21.19
N ILE A 469 2.67 10.38 -20.83
CA ILE A 469 2.61 9.19 -19.96
C ILE A 469 2.11 9.55 -18.58
N TYR A 470 2.61 10.64 -18.00
CA TYR A 470 2.17 11.09 -16.69
C TYR A 470 0.68 11.44 -16.68
N GLU A 471 0.22 12.26 -17.63
CA GLU A 471 -1.18 12.66 -17.72
C GLU A 471 -2.12 11.47 -17.93
N THR A 472 -1.74 10.54 -18.81
CA THR A 472 -2.48 9.29 -19.05
C THR A 472 -2.52 8.43 -17.80
N THR A 473 -1.41 8.30 -17.07
CA THR A 473 -1.36 7.49 -15.83
C THR A 473 -2.26 8.07 -14.74
N VAL A 474 -2.27 9.39 -14.60
CA VAL A 474 -3.16 10.09 -13.65
C VAL A 474 -4.63 9.96 -14.07
N ALA A 475 -4.94 10.14 -15.35
CA ALA A 475 -6.30 10.00 -15.89
C ALA A 475 -6.85 8.60 -15.61
N ASN A 476 -6.09 7.56 -15.95
CA ASN A 476 -6.46 6.16 -15.69
C ASN A 476 -6.71 5.90 -14.19
N ARG A 477 -5.88 6.46 -13.31
CA ARG A 477 -6.08 6.33 -11.85
C ARG A 477 -7.37 7.02 -11.38
N LEU A 478 -7.70 8.17 -11.95
CA LEU A 478 -8.89 8.96 -11.57
C LEU A 478 -10.20 8.40 -12.15
N GLU A 479 -10.14 7.71 -13.28
CA GLU A 479 -11.28 7.02 -13.92
C GLU A 479 -11.65 5.71 -13.19
N GLU A 480 -10.77 5.15 -12.37
CA GLU A 480 -11.04 3.99 -11.51
C GLU A 480 -12.01 4.32 -10.34
N LYS A 481 -13.05 5.14 -10.59
CA LYS A 481 -14.07 5.51 -9.60
C LYS A 481 -15.13 4.42 -9.40
#